data_b1654c1c4cceef19b18766039a108c8a
#
_entry.id   b1654c1c4cceef19b18766039a108c8a
#
_cell.length_a   1.000
_cell.length_b   1.000
_cell.length_c   1.000
_cell.angle_alpha   90.00
_cell.angle_beta   90.00
_cell.angle_gamma   90.00
#
_symmetry.space_group_name_H-M   'P 1'
#
loop_
_entity.id
_entity.type
_entity.pdbx_description
1 polymer ?
#
loop_
_entity_poly.entity_id
_entity_poly.type
_entity_poly.pdbx_seq_one_letter_code
_entity_poly.pdbx_strand_id
1 'polypeptide(L)'
;MEFKQILIDLKKVLKKVKTDDLKLFVNEIKNAKRVFVVGVGRSGLIAKNLAMRLVRLHKETYVVHETVNPKMKSGDLLITISGSGETSDVLETVKISRMMGAKIISLTADIKSPIAKLSHVCILIPAQIPSRLGSHYYLRELIGVPERSATKSPFELCALIFLEVGVSKLGDNE
;
A
#
# COMPACT_ATOMS: atom_id res chain seq x y z
N MET A 1 2.20 25.32 -6.55
CA MET A 1 3.36 24.40 -6.41
C MET A 1 3.83 24.06 -7.81
N GLU A 2 5.12 24.21 -8.08
CA GLU A 2 5.68 23.93 -9.41
C GLU A 2 5.98 22.44 -9.56
N PHE A 3 5.82 21.88 -10.76
CA PHE A 3 6.17 20.48 -11.08
C PHE A 3 7.59 20.13 -10.64
N LYS A 4 8.53 21.05 -10.81
CA LYS A 4 9.94 20.86 -10.40
C LYS A 4 10.07 20.54 -8.90
N GLN A 5 9.31 21.22 -8.04
CA GLN A 5 9.36 20.96 -6.60
C GLN A 5 8.81 19.58 -6.24
N ILE A 6 7.71 19.17 -6.87
CA ILE A 6 7.15 17.83 -6.67
C ILE A 6 8.18 16.76 -7.05
N LEU A 7 8.81 16.87 -8.20
CA LEU A 7 9.83 15.92 -8.66
C LEU A 7 11.03 15.84 -7.70
N ILE A 8 11.46 16.99 -7.15
CA ILE A 8 12.54 17.02 -6.15
C ILE A 8 12.13 16.25 -4.89
N ASP A 9 10.91 16.45 -4.40
CA ASP A 9 10.43 15.82 -3.17
C ASP A 9 10.23 14.31 -3.36
N LEU A 10 9.68 13.87 -4.49
CA LEU A 10 9.59 12.45 -4.86
C LEU A 10 10.98 11.79 -4.90
N LYS A 11 11.94 12.44 -5.58
CA LYS A 11 13.33 11.95 -5.66
C LYS A 11 13.97 11.80 -4.30
N LYS A 12 13.74 12.75 -3.35
CA LYS A 12 14.25 12.67 -1.98
C LYS A 12 13.70 11.46 -1.21
N VAL A 13 12.41 11.15 -1.38
CA VAL A 13 11.77 10.00 -0.73
C VAL A 13 12.24 8.70 -1.36
N LEU A 14 12.14 8.57 -2.69
CA LEU A 14 12.47 7.34 -3.42
C LEU A 14 13.93 6.91 -3.23
N LYS A 15 14.88 7.84 -3.10
CA LYS A 15 16.27 7.52 -2.79
C LYS A 15 16.48 6.80 -1.45
N LYS A 16 15.52 6.90 -0.53
CA LYS A 16 15.58 6.26 0.79
C LYS A 16 14.86 4.91 0.83
N VAL A 17 14.11 4.56 -0.21
CA VAL A 17 13.47 3.25 -0.36
C VAL A 17 14.54 2.22 -0.72
N LYS A 18 14.56 1.10 0.01
CA LYS A 18 15.59 0.07 -0.18
C LYS A 18 15.30 -0.75 -1.43
N THR A 19 16.32 -0.98 -2.24
CA THR A 19 16.22 -1.83 -3.43
C THR A 19 15.90 -3.28 -3.08
N ASP A 20 16.34 -3.76 -1.93
CA ASP A 20 16.05 -5.12 -1.48
C ASP A 20 14.58 -5.30 -1.10
N ASP A 21 13.90 -4.25 -0.62
CA ASP A 21 12.45 -4.27 -0.38
C ASP A 21 11.68 -4.54 -1.69
N LEU A 22 12.17 -4.04 -2.82
CA LEU A 22 11.57 -4.30 -4.13
C LEU A 22 11.72 -5.77 -4.56
N LYS A 23 12.90 -6.35 -4.38
CA LYS A 23 13.15 -7.78 -4.67
C LYS A 23 12.26 -8.67 -3.80
N LEU A 24 12.18 -8.33 -2.51
CA LEU A 24 11.34 -9.04 -1.56
C LEU A 24 9.86 -8.96 -1.94
N PHE A 25 9.36 -7.76 -2.28
CA PHE A 25 7.99 -7.54 -2.75
C PHE A 25 7.65 -8.40 -3.97
N VAL A 26 8.51 -8.39 -4.99
CA VAL A 26 8.33 -9.19 -6.21
C VAL A 26 8.29 -10.68 -5.89
N ASN A 27 9.23 -11.15 -5.07
CA ASN A 27 9.31 -12.56 -4.69
C ASN A 27 8.07 -13.03 -3.90
N GLU A 28 7.56 -12.21 -3.00
CA GLU A 28 6.36 -12.53 -2.24
C GLU A 28 5.11 -12.62 -3.12
N ILE A 29 4.97 -11.75 -4.11
CA ILE A 29 3.87 -11.84 -5.07
C ILE A 29 3.98 -13.11 -5.93
N LYS A 30 5.19 -13.46 -6.38
CA LYS A 30 5.41 -14.68 -7.17
C LYS A 30 4.98 -15.93 -6.39
N ASN A 31 5.36 -16.01 -5.13
CA ASN A 31 5.11 -17.18 -4.28
C ASN A 31 3.68 -17.25 -3.73
N ALA A 32 2.94 -16.15 -3.71
CA ALA A 32 1.57 -16.14 -3.21
C ALA A 32 0.63 -16.92 -4.13
N LYS A 33 -0.31 -17.67 -3.54
CA LYS A 33 -1.40 -18.32 -4.29
C LYS A 33 -2.34 -17.28 -4.88
N ARG A 34 -2.80 -16.36 -4.05
CA ARG A 34 -3.67 -15.24 -4.39
C ARG A 34 -3.18 -13.98 -3.70
N VAL A 35 -3.45 -12.84 -4.29
CA VAL A 35 -3.12 -11.54 -3.70
C VAL A 35 -4.39 -10.80 -3.33
N PHE A 36 -4.42 -10.24 -2.15
CA PHE A 36 -5.46 -9.31 -1.69
C PHE A 36 -4.82 -7.96 -1.46
N VAL A 37 -5.48 -6.90 -1.88
CA VAL A 37 -4.98 -5.54 -1.72
C VAL A 37 -5.96 -4.71 -0.91
N VAL A 38 -5.45 -3.83 -0.04
CA VAL A 38 -6.26 -2.94 0.76
C VAL A 38 -5.59 -1.58 0.95
N GLY A 39 -6.39 -0.58 0.94
CA GLY A 39 -6.10 0.82 1.25
C GLY A 39 -7.39 1.60 1.31
N VAL A 40 -7.34 2.82 1.84
CA VAL A 40 -8.50 3.68 2.01
C VAL A 40 -8.21 5.04 1.37
N GLY A 41 -9.22 5.69 0.80
CA GLY A 41 -9.06 6.97 0.11
C GLY A 41 -8.07 6.88 -1.06
N ARG A 42 -7.11 7.81 -1.15
CA ARG A 42 -6.08 7.82 -2.19
C ARG A 42 -5.24 6.55 -2.20
N SER A 43 -4.90 6.02 -1.03
CA SER A 43 -4.19 4.73 -0.91
C SER A 43 -5.04 3.57 -1.44
N GLY A 44 -6.37 3.64 -1.31
CA GLY A 44 -7.30 2.67 -1.91
C GLY A 44 -7.29 2.70 -3.44
N LEU A 45 -7.19 3.89 -4.05
CA LEU A 45 -7.04 4.01 -5.50
C LEU A 45 -5.74 3.37 -5.99
N ILE A 46 -4.65 3.52 -5.25
CA ILE A 46 -3.37 2.87 -5.55
C ILE A 46 -3.46 1.35 -5.38
N ALA A 47 -4.15 0.87 -4.35
CA ALA A 47 -4.40 -0.56 -4.17
C ALA A 47 -5.19 -1.16 -5.34
N LYS A 48 -6.24 -0.47 -5.81
CA LYS A 48 -7.00 -0.87 -7.01
C LYS A 48 -6.16 -0.84 -8.29
N ASN A 49 -5.28 0.17 -8.44
CA ASN A 49 -4.32 0.20 -9.55
C ASN A 49 -3.41 -1.04 -9.53
N LEU A 50 -2.84 -1.39 -8.38
CA LEU A 50 -2.01 -2.60 -8.23
C LEU A 50 -2.81 -3.86 -8.58
N ALA A 51 -4.04 -4.00 -8.08
CA ALA A 51 -4.90 -5.15 -8.39
C ALA A 51 -5.12 -5.30 -9.90
N MET A 52 -5.49 -4.21 -10.58
CA MET A 52 -5.67 -4.20 -12.04
C MET A 52 -4.41 -4.66 -12.77
N ARG A 53 -3.24 -4.19 -12.34
CA ARG A 53 -1.95 -4.55 -12.96
C ARG A 53 -1.61 -6.02 -12.76
N LEU A 54 -1.82 -6.56 -11.55
CA LEU A 54 -1.56 -7.96 -11.22
C LEU A 54 -2.49 -8.92 -11.97
N VAL A 55 -3.78 -8.59 -12.10
CA VAL A 55 -4.74 -9.39 -12.89
C VAL A 55 -4.30 -9.48 -14.34
N ARG A 56 -3.76 -8.41 -14.92
CA ARG A 56 -3.22 -8.42 -16.30
C ARG A 56 -1.96 -9.29 -16.46
N LEU A 57 -1.26 -9.57 -15.37
CA LEU A 57 -0.17 -10.55 -15.30
C LEU A 57 -0.68 -11.93 -14.82
N HIS A 58 -1.93 -12.24 -15.06
CA HIS A 58 -2.56 -13.52 -14.71
C HIS A 58 -2.46 -13.90 -13.22
N LYS A 59 -2.16 -12.92 -12.33
CA LYS A 59 -2.15 -13.14 -10.89
C LYS A 59 -3.56 -12.98 -10.32
N GLU A 60 -4.09 -14.04 -9.73
CA GLU A 60 -5.38 -14.00 -9.05
C GLU A 60 -5.36 -12.96 -7.92
N THR A 61 -6.11 -11.87 -8.10
CA THR A 61 -6.02 -10.70 -7.21
C THR A 61 -7.40 -10.14 -6.89
N TYR A 62 -7.57 -9.72 -5.63
CA TYR A 62 -8.82 -9.21 -5.07
C TYR A 62 -8.60 -7.90 -4.32
N VAL A 63 -9.62 -7.02 -4.34
CA VAL A 63 -9.65 -5.78 -3.53
C VAL A 63 -10.54 -6.03 -2.31
N VAL A 64 -10.00 -5.91 -1.10
CA VAL A 64 -10.65 -6.35 0.15
C VAL A 64 -12.02 -5.72 0.38
N HIS A 65 -12.23 -4.47 0.03
CA HIS A 65 -13.50 -3.77 0.27
C HIS A 65 -14.56 -3.98 -0.83
N GLU A 66 -14.29 -4.85 -1.80
CA GLU A 66 -15.32 -5.25 -2.76
C GLU A 66 -16.22 -6.35 -2.16
N THR A 67 -17.50 -6.33 -2.51
CA THR A 67 -18.51 -7.21 -1.90
C THR A 67 -18.27 -8.68 -2.23
N VAL A 68 -17.74 -8.97 -3.41
CA VAL A 68 -17.54 -10.34 -3.91
C VAL A 68 -16.07 -10.72 -3.79
N ASN A 69 -15.70 -11.22 -2.62
CA ASN A 69 -14.35 -11.72 -2.36
C ASN A 69 -14.38 -13.16 -1.83
N PRO A 70 -13.47 -14.02 -2.27
CA PRO A 70 -13.33 -15.34 -1.65
C PRO A 70 -12.76 -15.21 -0.23
N LYS A 71 -13.03 -16.19 0.61
CA LYS A 71 -12.43 -16.30 1.94
C LYS A 71 -10.90 -16.38 1.82
N MET A 72 -10.21 -15.50 2.54
CA MET A 72 -8.74 -15.51 2.66
C MET A 72 -8.27 -16.75 3.47
N LYS A 73 -7.11 -17.29 3.16
CA LYS A 73 -6.55 -18.47 3.78
C LYS A 73 -5.02 -18.50 3.74
N SER A 74 -4.42 -19.48 4.39
CA SER A 74 -2.96 -19.71 4.32
C SER A 74 -2.47 -19.88 2.87
N GLY A 75 -1.35 -19.25 2.55
CA GLY A 75 -0.77 -19.17 1.21
C GLY A 75 -1.24 -17.94 0.41
N ASP A 76 -2.20 -17.18 0.92
CA ASP A 76 -2.58 -15.90 0.34
C ASP A 76 -1.67 -14.77 0.87
N LEU A 77 -1.57 -13.71 0.10
CA LEU A 77 -0.81 -12.51 0.43
C LEU A 77 -1.76 -11.31 0.53
N LEU A 78 -1.72 -10.61 1.67
CA LEU A 78 -2.34 -9.29 1.81
C LEU A 78 -1.30 -8.20 1.61
N ILE A 79 -1.55 -7.27 0.68
CA ILE A 79 -0.74 -6.06 0.49
C ILE A 79 -1.56 -4.87 0.99
N THR A 80 -1.04 -4.16 1.99
CA THR A 80 -1.70 -2.98 2.56
C THR A 80 -0.97 -1.71 2.17
N ILE A 81 -1.71 -0.67 1.85
CA ILE A 81 -1.18 0.66 1.55
C ILE A 81 -1.80 1.65 2.52
N SER A 82 -1.00 2.15 3.45
CA SER A 82 -1.44 3.11 4.47
C SER A 82 -0.28 4.00 4.90
N GLY A 83 -0.30 5.25 4.47
CA GLY A 83 0.77 6.20 4.80
C GLY A 83 0.99 6.35 6.30
N SER A 84 -0.06 6.54 7.10
CA SER A 84 0.03 6.61 8.56
C SER A 84 0.29 5.25 9.22
N GLY A 85 -0.12 4.15 8.56
CA GLY A 85 -0.10 2.81 9.15
C GLY A 85 -1.04 2.65 10.36
N GLU A 86 -2.04 3.54 10.51
CA GLU A 86 -2.99 3.58 11.63
C GLU A 86 -4.45 3.57 11.19
N THR A 87 -4.72 3.55 9.88
CA THR A 87 -6.09 3.56 9.35
C THR A 87 -6.86 2.38 9.91
N SER A 88 -7.93 2.64 10.66
CA SER A 88 -8.67 1.63 11.45
C SER A 88 -9.12 0.44 10.64
N ASP A 89 -9.76 0.68 9.49
CA ASP A 89 -10.30 -0.40 8.63
C ASP A 89 -9.18 -1.26 8.04
N VAL A 90 -8.05 -0.64 7.67
CA VAL A 90 -6.87 -1.36 7.18
C VAL A 90 -6.23 -2.16 8.30
N LEU A 91 -6.12 -1.58 9.51
CA LEU A 91 -5.56 -2.25 10.68
C LEU A 91 -6.39 -3.47 11.07
N GLU A 92 -7.70 -3.35 11.09
CA GLU A 92 -8.59 -4.47 11.39
C GLU A 92 -8.50 -5.56 10.32
N THR A 93 -8.45 -5.18 9.04
CA THR A 93 -8.20 -6.10 7.94
C THR A 93 -6.89 -6.87 8.14
N VAL A 94 -5.81 -6.20 8.54
CA VAL A 94 -4.51 -6.83 8.83
C VAL A 94 -4.62 -7.85 9.95
N LYS A 95 -5.29 -7.52 11.06
CA LYS A 95 -5.47 -8.44 12.19
C LYS A 95 -6.23 -9.70 11.77
N ILE A 96 -7.37 -9.53 11.10
CA ILE A 96 -8.19 -10.64 10.62
C ILE A 96 -7.41 -11.50 9.63
N SER A 97 -6.74 -10.89 8.66
CA SER A 97 -5.96 -11.62 7.65
C SER A 97 -4.83 -12.44 8.27
N ARG A 98 -4.18 -11.89 9.30
CA ARG A 98 -3.16 -12.61 10.07
C ARG A 98 -3.74 -13.83 10.79
N MET A 99 -4.91 -13.68 11.41
CA MET A 99 -5.62 -14.81 12.05
C MET A 99 -6.02 -15.90 11.03
N MET A 100 -6.30 -15.52 9.77
CA MET A 100 -6.60 -16.44 8.68
C MET A 100 -5.35 -17.12 8.08
N GLY A 101 -4.15 -16.78 8.56
CA GLY A 101 -2.88 -17.34 8.12
C GLY A 101 -2.32 -16.77 6.82
N ALA A 102 -2.83 -15.62 6.37
CA ALA A 102 -2.27 -14.91 5.22
C ALA A 102 -0.93 -14.25 5.56
N LYS A 103 -0.03 -14.18 4.59
CA LYS A 103 1.17 -13.35 4.68
C LYS A 103 0.80 -11.88 4.45
N ILE A 104 1.50 -10.96 5.10
CA ILE A 104 1.16 -9.54 5.07
C ILE A 104 2.38 -8.71 4.68
N ILE A 105 2.22 -7.91 3.64
CA ILE A 105 3.15 -6.83 3.27
C ILE A 105 2.45 -5.50 3.52
N SER A 106 3.12 -4.57 4.18
CA SER A 106 2.65 -3.19 4.31
C SER A 106 3.57 -2.20 3.62
N LEU A 107 2.98 -1.24 2.91
CA LEU A 107 3.63 -0.01 2.47
C LEU A 107 3.17 1.11 3.41
N THR A 108 4.09 1.72 4.13
CA THR A 108 3.78 2.79 5.09
C THR A 108 4.91 3.81 5.19
N ALA A 109 4.62 5.00 5.70
CA ALA A 109 5.64 6.02 5.99
C ALA A 109 6.19 5.92 7.43
N ASP A 110 5.58 5.09 8.29
CA ASP A 110 5.99 4.90 9.67
C ASP A 110 6.19 3.42 10.01
N ILE A 111 7.45 3.01 10.14
CA ILE A 111 7.83 1.64 10.52
C ILE A 111 7.41 1.27 11.96
N LYS A 112 7.11 2.25 12.79
CA LYS A 112 6.64 2.04 14.17
C LYS A 112 5.13 1.93 14.28
N SER A 113 4.41 2.13 13.17
CA SER A 113 2.94 2.10 13.13
C SER A 113 2.38 0.72 13.50
N PRO A 114 1.12 0.65 13.97
CA PRO A 114 0.44 -0.60 14.29
C PRO A 114 0.41 -1.58 13.11
N ILE A 115 0.12 -1.10 11.90
CA ILE A 115 0.09 -1.94 10.70
C ILE A 115 1.48 -2.50 10.40
N ALA A 116 2.54 -1.68 10.47
CA ALA A 116 3.91 -2.15 10.26
C ALA A 116 4.32 -3.27 11.23
N LYS A 117 3.98 -3.12 12.52
CA LYS A 117 4.29 -4.12 13.56
C LYS A 117 3.57 -5.45 13.37
N LEU A 118 2.40 -5.46 12.74
CA LEU A 118 1.63 -6.66 12.47
C LEU A 118 1.99 -7.31 11.13
N SER A 119 2.74 -6.63 10.27
CA SER A 119 3.12 -7.12 8.95
C SER A 119 4.32 -8.08 9.03
N HIS A 120 4.37 -9.05 8.12
CA HIS A 120 5.52 -9.93 7.95
C HIS A 120 6.66 -9.23 7.21
N VAL A 121 6.30 -8.31 6.31
CA VAL A 121 7.23 -7.44 5.57
C VAL A 121 6.70 -6.02 5.64
N CYS A 122 7.54 -5.08 6.03
CA CYS A 122 7.21 -3.65 6.02
C CYS A 122 8.12 -2.92 5.04
N ILE A 123 7.52 -2.38 3.99
CA ILE A 123 8.19 -1.54 2.99
C ILE A 123 8.03 -0.09 3.44
N LEU A 124 9.13 0.51 3.86
CA LEU A 124 9.14 1.88 4.33
C LEU A 124 9.26 2.85 3.15
N ILE A 125 8.25 3.70 2.97
CA ILE A 125 8.27 4.83 2.07
C ILE A 125 8.30 6.11 2.93
N PRO A 126 9.49 6.62 3.28
CA PRO A 126 9.67 7.60 4.34
C PRO A 126 9.27 9.03 3.90
N ALA A 127 8.02 9.18 3.51
CA ALA A 127 7.40 10.44 3.18
C ALA A 127 6.84 11.13 4.42
N GLN A 128 6.84 12.45 4.43
CA GLN A 128 6.12 13.18 5.46
C GLN A 128 4.62 12.98 5.27
N ILE A 129 3.96 12.48 6.30
CA ILE A 129 2.51 12.43 6.36
C ILE A 129 2.04 13.68 7.10
N PRO A 130 1.06 14.45 6.57
CA PRO A 130 0.48 15.57 7.29
C PRO A 130 0.08 15.13 8.68
N SER A 131 0.37 15.96 9.68
CA SER A 131 0.13 15.65 11.09
C SER A 131 -1.29 15.13 11.29
N ARG A 132 -1.39 14.04 12.02
CA ARG A 132 -2.59 13.26 12.34
C ARG A 132 -3.77 14.18 12.65
N LEU A 133 -4.71 14.29 11.73
CA LEU A 133 -5.99 14.96 11.95
C LEU A 133 -6.98 14.00 12.65
N GLY A 134 -6.50 13.26 13.68
CA GLY A 134 -7.29 12.36 14.49
C GLY A 134 -7.76 11.07 13.77
N SER A 135 -8.38 10.18 14.54
CA SER A 135 -8.87 8.86 14.11
C SER A 135 -9.94 8.87 12.99
N HIS A 136 -10.44 10.04 12.63
CA HIS A 136 -11.53 10.20 11.65
C HIS A 136 -11.08 10.81 10.32
N TYR A 137 -9.78 10.78 9.99
CA TYR A 137 -9.26 11.35 8.74
C TYR A 137 -10.00 10.81 7.51
N TYR A 138 -10.23 9.52 7.45
CA TYR A 138 -10.96 8.86 6.37
C TYR A 138 -12.40 9.36 6.21
N LEU A 139 -13.14 9.46 7.32
CA LEU A 139 -14.50 9.98 7.28
C LEU A 139 -14.54 11.43 6.79
N ARG A 140 -13.56 12.25 7.18
CA ARG A 140 -13.44 13.64 6.72
C ARG A 140 -13.20 13.71 5.21
N GLU A 141 -12.38 12.82 4.67
CA GLU A 141 -12.14 12.73 3.22
C GLU A 141 -13.43 12.32 2.49
N LEU A 142 -14.15 11.31 2.99
CA LEU A 142 -15.42 10.84 2.40
C LEU A 142 -16.51 11.90 2.37
N ILE A 143 -16.64 12.71 3.42
CA ILE A 143 -17.66 13.77 3.50
C ILE A 143 -17.19 15.08 2.86
N GLY A 144 -16.07 15.08 2.15
CA GLY A 144 -15.61 16.23 1.39
C GLY A 144 -15.05 17.38 2.23
N VAL A 145 -14.59 17.12 3.47
CA VAL A 145 -13.89 18.15 4.26
C VAL A 145 -12.59 18.53 3.53
N PRO A 146 -12.42 19.79 3.12
CA PRO A 146 -11.27 20.22 2.34
C PRO A 146 -9.95 19.89 3.04
N GLU A 147 -9.08 19.17 2.36
CA GLU A 147 -7.72 18.92 2.80
C GLU A 147 -6.86 20.12 2.47
N ARG A 148 -6.45 20.91 3.48
CA ARG A 148 -5.58 22.06 3.25
C ARG A 148 -4.20 21.72 2.68
N SER A 149 -3.89 20.45 2.52
CA SER A 149 -2.56 19.99 2.13
C SER A 149 -2.53 18.76 1.22
N ALA A 150 -3.50 18.60 0.31
CA ALA A 150 -3.55 17.50 -0.65
C ALA A 150 -2.24 17.24 -1.42
N THR A 151 -1.37 18.25 -1.49
CA THR A 151 -0.09 18.21 -2.20
C THR A 151 1.13 18.03 -1.28
N LYS A 152 0.95 17.91 0.03
CA LYS A 152 2.08 17.86 0.98
C LYS A 152 2.57 16.46 1.33
N SER A 153 1.85 15.41 0.96
CA SER A 153 2.34 14.04 1.16
C SER A 153 2.73 13.40 -0.16
N PRO A 154 4.01 13.19 -0.44
CA PRO A 154 4.46 12.43 -1.60
C PRO A 154 4.30 10.92 -1.42
N PHE A 155 3.73 10.45 -0.30
CA PHE A 155 3.63 9.02 0.02
C PHE A 155 2.94 8.23 -1.09
N GLU A 156 1.73 8.65 -1.47
CA GLU A 156 0.92 7.94 -2.46
C GLU A 156 1.61 7.88 -3.82
N LEU A 157 2.24 8.97 -4.27
CA LEU A 157 2.98 9.00 -5.54
C LEU A 157 4.21 8.09 -5.48
N CYS A 158 4.95 8.11 -4.37
CA CYS A 158 6.12 7.24 -4.20
C CYS A 158 5.71 5.76 -4.08
N ALA A 159 4.60 5.47 -3.38
CA ALA A 159 4.03 4.13 -3.30
C ALA A 159 3.62 3.63 -4.70
N LEU A 160 2.94 4.46 -5.49
CA LEU A 160 2.57 4.12 -6.87
C LEU A 160 3.81 3.81 -7.71
N ILE A 161 4.83 4.66 -7.68
CA ILE A 161 6.08 4.44 -8.42
C ILE A 161 6.75 3.13 -7.99
N PHE A 162 6.85 2.86 -6.69
CA PHE A 162 7.41 1.62 -6.16
C PHE A 162 6.66 0.39 -6.70
N LEU A 163 5.33 0.42 -6.66
CA LEU A 163 4.47 -0.67 -7.11
C LEU A 163 4.58 -0.88 -8.62
N GLU A 164 4.61 0.18 -9.43
CA GLU A 164 4.78 0.09 -10.88
C GLU A 164 6.14 -0.54 -11.25
N VAL A 165 7.21 -0.16 -10.56
CA VAL A 165 8.53 -0.79 -10.76
C VAL A 165 8.50 -2.26 -10.34
N GLY A 166 7.79 -2.60 -9.25
CA GLY A 166 7.61 -3.99 -8.81
C GLY A 166 6.84 -4.83 -9.84
N VAL A 167 5.75 -4.29 -10.37
CA VAL A 167 4.94 -4.97 -11.40
C VAL A 167 5.71 -5.15 -12.70
N SER A 168 6.49 -4.15 -13.14
CA SER A 168 7.36 -4.29 -14.32
C SER A 168 8.31 -5.48 -14.17
N LYS A 169 8.96 -5.61 -12.99
CA LYS A 169 9.85 -6.74 -12.72
C LYS A 169 9.18 -8.11 -12.61
N LEU A 170 7.86 -8.15 -12.40
CA LEU A 170 7.10 -9.40 -12.49
C LEU A 170 6.93 -9.84 -13.94
N GLY A 171 6.67 -8.90 -14.85
CA GLY A 171 6.48 -9.15 -16.28
C GLY A 171 7.77 -9.43 -17.06
N ASP A 172 8.93 -8.90 -16.62
CA ASP A 172 10.21 -9.08 -17.30
C ASP A 172 10.74 -10.54 -17.24
N ASN A 173 10.05 -11.46 -16.59
CA ASN A 173 10.47 -12.86 -16.40
C ASN A 173 9.51 -13.85 -17.08
N GLU A 174 8.60 -13.37 -17.92
CA GLU A 174 7.78 -14.16 -18.85
C GLU A 174 8.37 -14.09 -20.27
#